data_60583a912e6e4afb0f177f86a0c34c3d
#
_entry.id   60583a912e6e4afb0f177f86a0c34c3d
#
_cell.length_a   1.000
_cell.length_b   1.000
_cell.length_c   1.000
_cell.angle_alpha   90.00
_cell.angle_beta   90.00
_cell.angle_gamma   90.00
#
_symmetry.space_group_name_H-M   'P 1'
#
loop_
_entity.id
_entity.type
_entity.pdbx_description
1 polymer ?
#
loop_
_entity_poly.entity_id
_entity_poly.type
_entity_poly.pdbx_seq_one_letter_code
_entity_poly.pdbx_strand_id
1 'polypeptide(L)'
;MNTVDHTIQKIVEEINGLPGVVGVVLGGSRAKGNHRPDSDIDIGIYYDETQGFNTDNVEKAALKINDEKKINLITSLGDWGEWINGGGWLLVNGYHVDLIFRDIKKVNEVIKDCLSGKVTVHYQTGHPHGFLNVMYMGELNICKILADPQNKLSELKNKTFPYPPKVKESITQFFTFEASFSFMFIEDNINKDDISYIMGHLFRCLSCLNQVIFAKNEVYCINEKKSVAMINKFPMKPKNYKNRIDNIVSSLSMDEYKAKQSIEELRKILEETNRL
;
A
#
# COMPACT_ATOMS: atom_id res chain seq x y z
N MET A 1 4.68 -16.59 25.94
CA MET A 1 4.35 -16.22 24.56
C MET A 1 3.28 -15.14 24.63
N ASN A 2 3.42 -14.04 23.92
CA ASN A 2 2.39 -12.98 23.90
C ASN A 2 1.14 -13.57 23.25
N THR A 3 -0.06 -13.18 23.70
CA THR A 3 -1.35 -13.70 23.15
C THR A 3 -1.46 -13.51 21.64
N VAL A 4 -0.89 -12.41 21.10
CA VAL A 4 -0.84 -12.15 19.65
C VAL A 4 0.05 -13.13 18.92
N ASP A 5 1.24 -13.42 19.43
CA ASP A 5 2.17 -14.38 18.80
C ASP A 5 1.56 -15.79 18.74
N HIS A 6 0.85 -16.19 19.78
CA HIS A 6 0.11 -17.45 19.78
C HIS A 6 -1.03 -17.47 18.74
N THR A 7 -1.74 -16.35 18.59
CA THR A 7 -2.78 -16.21 17.56
C THR A 7 -2.20 -16.31 16.15
N ILE A 8 -1.09 -15.61 15.89
CA ILE A 8 -0.39 -15.69 14.60
C ILE A 8 0.06 -17.13 14.33
N GLN A 9 0.66 -17.79 15.31
CA GLN A 9 1.13 -19.16 15.16
C GLN A 9 -0.03 -20.11 14.82
N LYS A 10 -1.16 -20.02 15.52
CA LYS A 10 -2.37 -20.80 15.25
C LYS A 10 -2.86 -20.64 13.82
N ILE A 11 -2.86 -19.40 13.29
CA ILE A 11 -3.24 -19.10 11.90
C ILE A 11 -2.27 -19.77 10.92
N VAL A 12 -0.98 -19.65 11.15
CA VAL A 12 0.06 -20.23 10.29
C VAL A 12 -0.05 -21.74 10.25
N GLU A 13 -0.24 -22.41 11.38
CA GLU A 13 -0.38 -23.87 11.49
C GLU A 13 -1.54 -24.40 10.65
N GLU A 14 -2.68 -23.71 10.61
CA GLU A 14 -3.85 -24.12 9.82
C GLU A 14 -3.72 -23.81 8.32
N ILE A 15 -2.92 -22.82 7.93
CA ILE A 15 -2.86 -22.33 6.54
C ILE A 15 -1.64 -22.86 5.78
N ASN A 16 -0.47 -22.89 6.40
CA ASN A 16 0.80 -23.17 5.69
C ASN A 16 0.85 -24.53 4.98
N GLY A 17 0.10 -25.53 5.51
CA GLY A 17 0.06 -26.89 4.95
C GLY A 17 -1.00 -27.11 3.86
N LEU A 18 -1.78 -26.09 3.51
CA LEU A 18 -2.84 -26.22 2.52
C LEU A 18 -2.26 -26.36 1.10
N PRO A 19 -2.89 -27.14 0.21
CA PRO A 19 -2.45 -27.28 -1.17
C PRO A 19 -2.29 -25.92 -1.86
N GLY A 20 -1.20 -25.72 -2.56
CA GLY A 20 -0.91 -24.51 -3.32
C GLY A 20 -0.57 -23.27 -2.50
N VAL A 21 -0.53 -23.35 -1.16
CA VAL A 21 0.05 -22.28 -0.34
C VAL A 21 1.57 -22.36 -0.44
N VAL A 22 2.18 -21.32 -0.95
CA VAL A 22 3.65 -21.22 -1.17
C VAL A 22 4.33 -20.62 0.07
N GLY A 23 3.65 -19.72 0.76
CA GLY A 23 4.16 -19.14 2.00
C GLY A 23 3.19 -18.17 2.64
N VAL A 24 3.48 -17.83 3.89
CA VAL A 24 2.66 -16.96 4.75
C VAL A 24 3.52 -15.85 5.34
N VAL A 25 3.00 -14.64 5.33
CA VAL A 25 3.70 -13.47 5.89
C VAL A 25 2.82 -12.71 6.87
N LEU A 26 3.44 -12.06 7.83
CA LEU A 26 2.82 -10.99 8.61
C LEU A 26 3.09 -9.65 7.90
N GLY A 27 2.04 -8.90 7.64
CA GLY A 27 2.07 -7.59 6.99
C GLY A 27 1.78 -6.43 7.93
N GLY A 28 1.38 -5.32 7.34
CA GLY A 28 0.80 -4.17 7.99
C GLY A 28 1.65 -3.50 9.08
N SER A 29 0.95 -2.93 10.05
CA SER A 29 1.58 -2.18 11.14
C SER A 29 2.38 -3.06 12.11
N ARG A 30 1.97 -4.33 12.27
CA ARG A 30 2.65 -5.31 13.14
C ARG A 30 3.99 -5.75 12.56
N ALA A 31 4.07 -5.90 11.24
CA ALA A 31 5.34 -6.18 10.58
C ALA A 31 6.33 -5.02 10.72
N LYS A 32 5.82 -3.77 10.58
CA LYS A 32 6.61 -2.54 10.73
C LYS A 32 7.01 -2.22 12.17
N GLY A 33 6.41 -2.86 13.18
CA GLY A 33 6.67 -2.60 14.59
C GLY A 33 6.12 -1.26 15.12
N ASN A 34 5.16 -0.65 14.41
CA ASN A 34 4.53 0.62 14.79
C ASN A 34 3.02 0.48 15.07
N HIS A 35 2.58 -0.75 15.36
CA HIS A 35 1.21 -1.08 15.71
C HIS A 35 0.83 -0.58 17.11
N ARG A 36 -0.48 -0.39 17.32
CA ARG A 36 -1.09 -0.24 18.65
C ARG A 36 -1.55 -1.62 19.15
N PRO A 37 -1.83 -1.76 20.45
CA PRO A 37 -2.32 -3.04 21.00
C PRO A 37 -3.58 -3.56 20.30
N ASP A 38 -4.46 -2.66 19.86
CA ASP A 38 -5.73 -2.91 19.17
C ASP A 38 -5.62 -2.97 17.64
N SER A 39 -4.43 -2.94 17.07
CA SER A 39 -4.24 -3.06 15.62
C SER A 39 -4.56 -4.47 15.13
N ASP A 40 -5.16 -4.56 13.94
CA ASP A 40 -5.44 -5.81 13.24
C ASP A 40 -4.17 -6.63 12.99
N ILE A 41 -4.35 -7.91 12.69
CA ILE A 41 -3.29 -8.83 12.28
C ILE A 41 -3.44 -9.05 10.77
N ASP A 42 -2.54 -8.46 9.99
CA ASP A 42 -2.53 -8.57 8.53
C ASP A 42 -1.71 -9.82 8.12
N ILE A 43 -2.35 -10.82 7.53
CA ILE A 43 -1.72 -12.06 7.05
C ILE A 43 -1.79 -12.14 5.53
N GLY A 44 -0.63 -12.13 4.89
CA GLY A 44 -0.50 -12.38 3.45
C GLY A 44 -0.33 -13.87 3.17
N ILE A 45 -1.20 -14.42 2.33
CA ILE A 45 -1.12 -15.81 1.85
C ILE A 45 -0.66 -15.78 0.40
N TYR A 46 0.58 -16.19 0.17
CA TYR A 46 1.13 -16.34 -1.18
C TYR A 46 0.80 -17.72 -1.71
N TYR A 47 0.17 -17.78 -2.87
CA TYR A 47 -0.37 -19.02 -3.44
C TYR A 47 0.03 -19.24 -4.89
N ASP A 48 -0.11 -20.50 -5.32
CA ASP A 48 0.02 -20.96 -6.70
C ASP A 48 -1.16 -21.89 -7.05
N GLU A 49 -2.09 -21.42 -7.91
CA GLU A 49 -3.25 -22.21 -8.34
C GLU A 49 -2.82 -23.49 -9.05
N THR A 50 -1.71 -23.49 -9.78
CA THR A 50 -1.22 -24.70 -10.49
C THR A 50 -0.69 -25.78 -9.52
N GLN A 51 -0.51 -25.45 -8.25
CA GLN A 51 -0.17 -26.38 -7.17
C GLN A 51 -1.39 -26.77 -6.32
N GLY A 52 -2.61 -26.48 -6.83
CA GLY A 52 -3.86 -26.90 -6.20
C GLY A 52 -4.43 -25.93 -5.15
N PHE A 53 -4.02 -24.66 -5.16
CA PHE A 53 -4.63 -23.67 -4.29
C PHE A 53 -6.13 -23.54 -4.56
N ASN A 54 -6.92 -23.54 -3.49
CA ASN A 54 -8.35 -23.37 -3.54
C ASN A 54 -8.83 -22.61 -2.30
N THR A 55 -9.67 -21.60 -2.51
CA THR A 55 -10.24 -20.76 -1.44
C THR A 55 -11.13 -21.56 -0.48
N ASP A 56 -11.79 -22.63 -0.94
CA ASP A 56 -12.58 -23.51 -0.07
C ASP A 56 -11.73 -24.20 1.01
N ASN A 57 -10.46 -24.52 0.71
CA ASN A 57 -9.56 -25.08 1.70
C ASN A 57 -9.18 -24.04 2.75
N VAL A 58 -9.00 -22.77 2.33
CA VAL A 58 -8.74 -21.67 3.25
C VAL A 58 -9.98 -21.38 4.11
N GLU A 59 -11.20 -21.43 3.53
CA GLU A 59 -12.45 -21.31 4.28
C GLU A 59 -12.57 -22.38 5.37
N LYS A 60 -12.29 -23.65 5.04
CA LYS A 60 -12.33 -24.75 6.01
C LYS A 60 -11.31 -24.55 7.15
N ALA A 61 -10.11 -24.04 6.84
CA ALA A 61 -9.11 -23.72 7.85
C ALA A 61 -9.55 -22.52 8.71
N ALA A 62 -10.07 -21.46 8.07
CA ALA A 62 -10.60 -20.28 8.74
C ALA A 62 -11.72 -20.62 9.74
N LEU A 63 -12.68 -21.48 9.36
CA LEU A 63 -13.77 -21.92 10.21
C LEU A 63 -13.31 -22.62 11.49
N LYS A 64 -12.16 -23.30 11.49
CA LYS A 64 -11.61 -23.96 12.68
C LYS A 64 -11.07 -22.97 13.71
N ILE A 65 -10.57 -21.82 13.26
CA ILE A 65 -9.85 -20.86 14.11
C ILE A 65 -10.66 -19.61 14.41
N ASN A 66 -11.70 -19.31 13.61
CA ASN A 66 -12.54 -18.13 13.80
C ASN A 66 -13.41 -18.26 15.05
N ASP A 67 -13.43 -17.24 15.88
CA ASP A 67 -14.19 -17.22 17.14
C ASP A 67 -15.71 -17.21 16.89
N GLU A 68 -16.13 -16.59 15.78
CA GLU A 68 -17.52 -16.56 15.36
C GLU A 68 -17.82 -17.73 14.40
N LYS A 69 -18.90 -18.45 14.64
CA LYS A 69 -19.35 -19.54 13.75
C LYS A 69 -20.07 -18.99 12.51
N LYS A 70 -19.40 -18.11 11.77
CA LYS A 70 -19.89 -17.57 10.48
C LYS A 70 -19.31 -18.39 9.34
N ILE A 71 -20.05 -18.50 8.26
CA ILE A 71 -19.62 -19.08 6.97
C ILE A 71 -19.39 -17.94 5.97
N ASN A 72 -18.76 -18.22 4.85
CA ASN A 72 -18.40 -17.23 3.82
C ASN A 72 -17.45 -16.14 4.34
N LEU A 73 -16.44 -16.59 5.09
CA LEU A 73 -15.39 -15.73 5.63
C LEU A 73 -14.37 -15.34 4.56
N ILE A 74 -14.23 -16.21 3.54
CA ILE A 74 -13.21 -16.12 2.50
C ILE A 74 -13.87 -15.81 1.16
N THR A 75 -13.34 -14.83 0.45
CA THR A 75 -13.80 -14.44 -0.90
C THR A 75 -13.28 -15.37 -1.97
N SER A 76 -13.94 -15.39 -3.12
CA SER A 76 -13.36 -16.01 -4.32
C SER A 76 -12.17 -15.19 -4.82
N LEU A 77 -11.29 -15.84 -5.60
CA LEU A 77 -10.21 -15.11 -6.27
C LEU A 77 -10.80 -14.12 -7.28
N GLY A 78 -10.29 -12.90 -7.28
CA GLY A 78 -10.75 -11.81 -8.13
C GLY A 78 -11.83 -10.92 -7.52
N ASP A 79 -12.52 -11.32 -6.45
CA ASP A 79 -13.63 -10.55 -5.87
C ASP A 79 -13.21 -9.16 -5.38
N TRP A 80 -11.97 -8.99 -4.93
CA TRP A 80 -11.45 -7.69 -4.47
C TRP A 80 -10.72 -6.90 -5.58
N GLY A 81 -10.74 -7.41 -6.80
CA GLY A 81 -10.10 -6.80 -7.96
C GLY A 81 -8.79 -7.47 -8.34
N GLU A 82 -8.19 -6.96 -9.41
CA GLU A 82 -7.02 -7.61 -10.03
C GLU A 82 -5.76 -7.58 -9.16
N TRP A 83 -5.59 -6.52 -8.35
CA TRP A 83 -4.35 -6.28 -7.61
C TRP A 83 -4.42 -6.69 -6.13
N ILE A 84 -5.63 -6.75 -5.57
CA ILE A 84 -5.87 -7.32 -4.24
C ILE A 84 -6.80 -8.51 -4.37
N ASN A 85 -6.46 -9.47 -5.09
CA ASN A 85 -7.17 -10.61 -5.63
C ASN A 85 -8.31 -11.21 -4.76
N GLY A 86 -8.19 -11.15 -3.44
CA GLY A 86 -9.18 -11.63 -2.47
C GLY A 86 -8.55 -11.86 -1.11
N GLY A 87 -9.33 -12.42 -0.22
CA GLY A 87 -8.92 -12.68 1.15
C GLY A 87 -10.09 -12.99 2.07
N GLY A 88 -10.01 -12.52 3.31
CA GLY A 88 -11.09 -12.72 4.28
C GLY A 88 -10.86 -11.96 5.56
N TRP A 89 -11.94 -11.85 6.34
CA TRP A 89 -11.92 -11.19 7.66
C TRP A 89 -12.32 -12.18 8.72
N LEU A 90 -11.44 -12.38 9.70
CA LEU A 90 -11.62 -13.31 10.81
C LEU A 90 -11.59 -12.58 12.14
N LEU A 91 -12.15 -13.22 13.16
CA LEU A 91 -11.92 -12.91 14.56
C LEU A 91 -11.24 -14.12 15.20
N VAL A 92 -9.99 -13.99 15.64
CA VAL A 92 -9.23 -15.11 16.20
C VAL A 92 -8.66 -14.72 17.56
N ASN A 93 -9.08 -15.41 18.61
CA ASN A 93 -8.72 -15.10 20.01
C ASN A 93 -9.00 -13.62 20.36
N GLY A 94 -10.09 -13.05 19.86
CA GLY A 94 -10.50 -11.66 20.05
C GLY A 94 -9.73 -10.63 19.19
N TYR A 95 -8.85 -11.04 18.29
CA TYR A 95 -8.15 -10.15 17.35
C TYR A 95 -8.81 -10.18 15.98
N HIS A 96 -9.00 -9.00 15.39
CA HIS A 96 -9.33 -8.89 13.96
C HIS A 96 -8.13 -9.33 13.12
N VAL A 97 -8.39 -10.21 12.16
CA VAL A 97 -7.38 -10.78 11.25
C VAL A 97 -7.81 -10.56 9.82
N ASP A 98 -6.98 -9.87 9.06
CA ASP A 98 -7.15 -9.65 7.63
C ASP A 98 -6.28 -10.65 6.87
N LEU A 99 -6.92 -11.57 6.14
CA LEU A 99 -6.24 -12.45 5.18
C LEU A 99 -6.22 -11.76 3.82
N ILE A 100 -5.06 -11.75 3.15
CA ILE A 100 -4.90 -11.16 1.83
C ILE A 100 -4.20 -12.17 0.92
N PHE A 101 -4.80 -12.46 -0.24
CA PHE A 101 -4.24 -13.39 -1.21
C PHE A 101 -3.28 -12.70 -2.18
N ARG A 102 -2.15 -13.36 -2.47
CA ARG A 102 -1.15 -12.93 -3.46
C ARG A 102 -0.73 -14.09 -4.34
N ASP A 103 -1.05 -14.03 -5.63
CA ASP A 103 -0.53 -14.97 -6.62
C ASP A 103 0.98 -14.80 -6.75
N ILE A 104 1.74 -15.83 -6.39
CA ILE A 104 3.20 -15.78 -6.36
C ILE A 104 3.79 -15.57 -7.77
N LYS A 105 3.13 -16.08 -8.82
CA LYS A 105 3.59 -15.91 -10.20
C LYS A 105 3.42 -14.46 -10.63
N LYS A 106 2.24 -13.88 -10.40
CA LYS A 106 1.97 -12.47 -10.68
C LYS A 106 2.94 -11.57 -9.90
N VAL A 107 3.15 -11.82 -8.61
CA VAL A 107 4.08 -11.03 -7.78
C VAL A 107 5.49 -11.10 -8.35
N ASN A 108 5.98 -12.29 -8.74
CA ASN A 108 7.31 -12.43 -9.33
C ASN A 108 7.46 -11.69 -10.66
N GLU A 109 6.46 -11.74 -11.54
CA GLU A 109 6.46 -11.01 -12.81
C GLU A 109 6.46 -9.50 -12.59
N VAL A 110 5.60 -9.01 -11.70
CA VAL A 110 5.52 -7.61 -11.34
C VAL A 110 6.83 -7.09 -10.76
N ILE A 111 7.50 -7.87 -9.91
CA ILE A 111 8.82 -7.49 -9.37
C ILE A 111 9.85 -7.38 -10.49
N LYS A 112 9.87 -8.30 -11.46
CA LYS A 112 10.76 -8.22 -12.63
C LYS A 112 10.50 -6.95 -13.46
N ASP A 113 9.22 -6.63 -13.69
CA ASP A 113 8.82 -5.40 -14.37
C ASP A 113 9.33 -4.16 -13.63
N CYS A 114 9.08 -4.07 -12.33
CA CYS A 114 9.57 -2.97 -11.50
C CYS A 114 11.10 -2.82 -11.54
N LEU A 115 11.84 -3.93 -11.43
CA LEU A 115 13.31 -3.93 -11.49
C LEU A 115 13.84 -3.48 -12.86
N SER A 116 13.05 -3.63 -13.93
CA SER A 116 13.36 -3.07 -15.25
C SER A 116 13.07 -1.57 -15.36
N GLY A 117 12.36 -0.99 -14.38
CA GLY A 117 11.90 0.40 -14.37
C GLY A 117 10.45 0.59 -14.85
N LYS A 118 9.70 -0.48 -15.11
CA LYS A 118 8.29 -0.40 -15.53
C LYS A 118 7.40 -0.22 -14.30
N VAL A 119 7.10 1.04 -13.97
CA VAL A 119 6.14 1.42 -12.92
C VAL A 119 4.78 1.72 -13.57
N THR A 120 3.72 1.16 -13.01
CA THR A 120 2.34 1.29 -13.51
C THR A 120 1.36 1.58 -12.38
N VAL A 121 0.28 2.29 -12.69
CA VAL A 121 -0.81 2.64 -11.76
C VAL A 121 -2.10 1.99 -12.25
N HIS A 122 -2.83 1.39 -11.34
CA HIS A 122 -4.05 0.65 -11.65
C HIS A 122 -5.20 1.07 -10.76
N TYR A 123 -6.41 1.06 -11.30
CA TYR A 123 -7.60 1.22 -10.49
C TYR A 123 -7.77 0.00 -9.57
N GLN A 124 -7.90 0.26 -8.27
CA GLN A 124 -8.11 -0.77 -7.26
C GLN A 124 -8.93 -0.21 -6.11
N THR A 125 -10.02 -0.87 -5.76
CA THR A 125 -10.83 -0.52 -4.58
C THR A 125 -9.98 -0.46 -3.32
N GLY A 126 -10.17 0.57 -2.50
CA GLY A 126 -9.37 0.80 -1.29
C GLY A 126 -8.10 1.63 -1.50
N HIS A 127 -7.73 1.94 -2.76
CA HIS A 127 -6.61 2.81 -3.12
C HIS A 127 -7.11 4.02 -3.90
N PRO A 128 -7.38 5.16 -3.23
CA PRO A 128 -8.01 6.32 -3.87
C PRO A 128 -7.19 6.95 -5.00
N HIS A 129 -5.86 6.89 -4.94
CA HIS A 129 -4.97 7.34 -6.02
C HIS A 129 -4.72 6.23 -7.05
N GLY A 130 -4.78 4.98 -6.62
CA GLY A 130 -4.53 3.80 -7.41
C GLY A 130 -3.52 2.85 -6.78
N PHE A 131 -3.56 1.60 -7.20
CA PHE A 131 -2.60 0.58 -6.81
C PHE A 131 -1.38 0.66 -7.76
N LEU A 132 -0.23 0.98 -7.20
CA LEU A 132 1.02 0.93 -7.96
C LEU A 132 1.57 -0.49 -7.93
N ASN A 133 2.01 -1.00 -9.07
CA ASN A 133 2.63 -2.31 -9.15
C ASN A 133 3.81 -2.47 -8.18
N VAL A 134 4.54 -1.41 -7.89
CA VAL A 134 5.65 -1.37 -6.92
C VAL A 134 5.20 -1.62 -5.47
N MET A 135 3.91 -1.55 -5.17
CA MET A 135 3.39 -1.87 -3.83
C MET A 135 3.65 -3.32 -3.44
N TYR A 136 3.67 -4.25 -4.39
CA TYR A 136 4.08 -5.64 -4.12
C TYR A 136 5.52 -5.74 -3.61
N MET A 137 6.43 -4.94 -4.17
CA MET A 137 7.80 -4.85 -3.63
C MET A 137 7.81 -4.29 -2.22
N GLY A 138 7.01 -3.25 -1.97
CA GLY A 138 6.88 -2.63 -0.66
C GLY A 138 6.28 -3.57 0.40
N GLU A 139 5.26 -4.33 0.05
CA GLU A 139 4.66 -5.34 0.93
C GLU A 139 5.70 -6.40 1.33
N LEU A 140 6.44 -6.96 0.36
CA LEU A 140 7.51 -7.92 0.63
C LEU A 140 8.65 -7.31 1.43
N ASN A 141 9.03 -6.06 1.13
CA ASN A 141 10.11 -5.37 1.85
C ASN A 141 9.84 -5.32 3.35
N ILE A 142 8.62 -4.95 3.73
CA ILE A 142 8.26 -4.74 5.15
C ILE A 142 7.78 -5.99 5.86
N CYS A 143 7.29 -7.02 5.14
CA CYS A 143 6.69 -8.19 5.77
C CYS A 143 7.67 -8.96 6.65
N LYS A 144 7.13 -9.68 7.63
CA LYS A 144 7.85 -10.75 8.33
C LYS A 144 7.40 -12.08 7.75
N ILE A 145 8.31 -12.85 7.21
CA ILE A 145 8.02 -14.18 6.69
C ILE A 145 7.75 -15.10 7.89
N LEU A 146 6.58 -15.73 7.89
CA LEU A 146 6.13 -16.66 8.93
C LEU A 146 6.33 -18.12 8.49
N ALA A 147 6.12 -18.38 7.20
CA ALA A 147 6.38 -19.68 6.57
C ALA A 147 6.81 -19.50 5.11
N ASP A 148 7.88 -20.17 4.70
CA ASP A 148 8.44 -20.13 3.35
C ASP A 148 9.21 -21.42 3.05
N PRO A 149 8.53 -22.59 2.96
CA PRO A 149 9.18 -23.88 2.89
C PRO A 149 10.03 -24.07 1.63
N GLN A 150 9.79 -23.28 0.58
CA GLN A 150 10.53 -23.34 -0.69
C GLN A 150 11.49 -22.15 -0.88
N ASN A 151 11.66 -21.28 0.11
CA ASN A 151 12.46 -20.04 0.06
C ASN A 151 12.06 -19.04 -1.03
N LYS A 152 10.90 -19.20 -1.66
CA LYS A 152 10.42 -18.31 -2.75
C LYS A 152 10.15 -16.90 -2.28
N LEU A 153 9.55 -16.75 -1.10
CA LEU A 153 9.28 -15.42 -0.54
C LEU A 153 10.57 -14.72 -0.13
N SER A 154 11.51 -15.46 0.46
CA SER A 154 12.84 -14.94 0.82
C SER A 154 13.61 -14.45 -0.41
N GLU A 155 13.59 -15.21 -1.51
CA GLU A 155 14.20 -14.80 -2.77
C GLU A 155 13.58 -13.52 -3.35
N LEU A 156 12.24 -13.40 -3.34
CA LEU A 156 11.55 -12.21 -3.82
C LEU A 156 11.79 -11.01 -2.92
N LYS A 157 11.76 -11.21 -1.59
CA LYS A 157 12.05 -10.17 -0.61
C LYS A 157 13.45 -9.60 -0.78
N ASN A 158 14.45 -10.44 -1.02
CA ASN A 158 15.83 -10.01 -1.25
C ASN A 158 15.99 -9.10 -2.47
N LYS A 159 15.08 -9.18 -3.47
CA LYS A 159 15.07 -8.28 -4.64
C LYS A 159 14.54 -6.89 -4.31
N THR A 160 13.91 -6.69 -3.16
CA THR A 160 13.34 -5.41 -2.75
C THR A 160 14.30 -4.54 -1.94
N PHE A 161 15.44 -5.09 -1.53
CA PHE A 161 16.46 -4.37 -0.75
C PHE A 161 17.87 -4.75 -1.24
N PRO A 162 18.79 -3.77 -1.43
CA PRO A 162 18.56 -2.33 -1.29
C PRO A 162 17.47 -1.81 -2.25
N TYR A 163 16.92 -0.62 -1.99
CA TYR A 163 15.88 -0.03 -2.85
C TYR A 163 16.40 0.11 -4.29
N PRO A 164 15.74 -0.48 -5.30
CA PRO A 164 16.31 -0.56 -6.64
C PRO A 164 16.42 0.81 -7.32
N PRO A 165 17.60 1.17 -7.85
CA PRO A 165 17.80 2.48 -8.47
C PRO A 165 16.86 2.82 -9.63
N LYS A 166 16.55 1.84 -10.50
CA LYS A 166 15.61 2.03 -11.61
C LYS A 166 14.17 2.29 -11.13
N VAL A 167 13.75 1.66 -10.03
CA VAL A 167 12.44 1.94 -9.42
C VAL A 167 12.41 3.37 -8.91
N LYS A 168 13.47 3.81 -8.21
CA LYS A 168 13.61 5.18 -7.71
C LYS A 168 13.53 6.21 -8.86
N GLU A 169 14.26 5.96 -9.92
CA GLU A 169 14.30 6.83 -11.11
C GLU A 169 12.91 6.92 -11.76
N SER A 170 12.31 5.78 -12.08
CA SER A 170 11.00 5.71 -12.74
C SER A 170 9.89 6.35 -11.93
N ILE A 171 9.81 6.07 -10.62
CA ILE A 171 8.84 6.71 -9.73
C ILE A 171 9.06 8.22 -9.70
N THR A 172 10.29 8.66 -9.51
CA THR A 172 10.61 10.09 -9.44
C THR A 172 10.21 10.79 -10.74
N GLN A 173 10.61 10.26 -11.89
CA GLN A 173 10.32 10.87 -13.19
C GLN A 173 8.82 10.91 -13.47
N PHE A 174 8.12 9.79 -13.34
CA PHE A 174 6.70 9.67 -13.64
C PHE A 174 5.85 10.58 -12.74
N PHE A 175 6.03 10.50 -11.43
CA PHE A 175 5.19 11.24 -10.49
C PHE A 175 5.55 12.71 -10.35
N THR A 176 6.79 13.13 -10.67
CA THR A 176 7.11 14.56 -10.79
C THR A 176 6.33 15.19 -11.94
N PHE A 177 6.26 14.52 -13.09
CA PHE A 177 5.46 14.98 -14.22
C PHE A 177 3.98 15.04 -13.86
N GLU A 178 3.42 13.96 -13.33
CA GLU A 178 2.00 13.86 -12.94
C GLU A 178 1.61 14.91 -11.89
N ALA A 179 2.48 15.18 -10.91
CA ALA A 179 2.25 16.22 -9.91
C ALA A 179 2.16 17.60 -10.54
N SER A 180 3.12 17.94 -11.42
CA SER A 180 3.16 19.21 -12.12
C SER A 180 1.97 19.38 -13.07
N PHE A 181 1.59 18.31 -13.77
CA PHE A 181 0.44 18.32 -14.68
C PHE A 181 -0.89 18.50 -13.91
N SER A 182 -1.07 17.80 -12.80
CA SER A 182 -2.24 18.01 -11.94
C SER A 182 -2.28 19.40 -11.33
N PHE A 183 -1.12 19.95 -10.95
CA PHE A 183 -1.01 21.30 -10.43
C PHE A 183 -1.45 22.36 -11.45
N MET A 184 -1.05 22.22 -12.72
CA MET A 184 -1.47 23.11 -13.80
C MET A 184 -3.02 23.19 -13.91
N PHE A 185 -3.71 22.05 -13.82
CA PHE A 185 -5.19 22.06 -13.85
C PHE A 185 -5.81 22.74 -12.63
N ILE A 186 -5.18 22.70 -11.48
CA ILE A 186 -5.64 23.45 -10.29
C ILE A 186 -5.54 24.95 -10.59
N GLU A 187 -4.43 25.43 -11.11
CA GLU A 187 -4.19 26.84 -11.43
C GLU A 187 -5.17 27.37 -12.48
N ASP A 188 -5.35 26.60 -13.54
CA ASP A 188 -6.21 26.99 -14.67
C ASP A 188 -7.71 27.02 -14.31
N ASN A 189 -8.11 26.39 -13.20
CA ASN A 189 -9.53 26.23 -12.85
C ASN A 189 -9.94 26.92 -11.53
N ILE A 190 -9.03 27.57 -10.82
CA ILE A 190 -9.31 28.18 -9.51
C ILE A 190 -10.48 29.16 -9.52
N ASN A 191 -10.74 29.83 -10.64
CA ASN A 191 -11.78 30.84 -10.81
C ASN A 191 -12.99 30.31 -11.60
N LYS A 192 -13.10 28.99 -11.83
CA LYS A 192 -14.15 28.41 -12.71
C LYS A 192 -15.28 27.71 -11.96
N ASP A 193 -15.42 27.95 -10.67
CA ASP A 193 -16.54 27.50 -9.82
C ASP A 193 -16.74 25.97 -9.81
N ASP A 194 -15.64 25.18 -9.98
CA ASP A 194 -15.65 23.73 -9.91
C ASP A 194 -14.67 23.20 -8.86
N ILE A 195 -15.07 23.35 -7.59
CA ILE A 195 -14.26 22.93 -6.45
C ILE A 195 -14.01 21.40 -6.44
N SER A 196 -14.95 20.60 -6.96
CA SER A 196 -14.80 19.14 -6.98
C SER A 196 -13.68 18.69 -7.91
N TYR A 197 -13.56 19.33 -9.08
CA TYR A 197 -12.48 19.08 -10.04
C TYR A 197 -11.12 19.52 -9.46
N ILE A 198 -11.07 20.68 -8.84
CA ILE A 198 -9.86 21.18 -8.16
C ILE A 198 -9.43 20.24 -7.04
N MET A 199 -10.37 19.76 -6.20
CA MET A 199 -10.08 18.79 -5.14
C MET A 199 -9.54 17.48 -5.67
N GLY A 200 -10.07 16.98 -6.78
CA GLY A 200 -9.56 15.78 -7.45
C GLY A 200 -8.12 15.93 -7.89
N HIS A 201 -7.79 17.06 -8.55
CA HIS A 201 -6.42 17.36 -8.95
C HIS A 201 -5.50 17.64 -7.77
N LEU A 202 -5.98 18.30 -6.70
CA LEU A 202 -5.23 18.50 -5.47
C LEU A 202 -4.83 17.15 -4.86
N PHE A 203 -5.80 16.25 -4.68
CA PHE A 203 -5.53 14.91 -4.13
C PHE A 203 -4.51 14.14 -5.00
N ARG A 204 -4.67 14.18 -6.33
CA ARG A 204 -3.74 13.55 -7.26
C ARG A 204 -2.34 14.14 -7.16
N CYS A 205 -2.21 15.46 -7.18
CA CYS A 205 -0.93 16.16 -7.03
C CYS A 205 -0.23 15.75 -5.73
N LEU A 206 -0.92 15.80 -4.61
CA LEU A 206 -0.38 15.42 -3.30
C LEU A 206 0.05 13.94 -3.26
N SER A 207 -0.76 13.05 -3.83
CA SER A 207 -0.42 11.63 -3.91
C SER A 207 0.84 11.38 -4.73
N CYS A 208 1.00 12.09 -5.86
CA CYS A 208 2.19 12.03 -6.69
C CYS A 208 3.44 12.57 -5.95
N LEU A 209 3.33 13.72 -5.29
CA LEU A 209 4.41 14.27 -4.46
C LEU A 209 4.82 13.30 -3.35
N ASN A 210 3.86 12.64 -2.71
CA ASN A 210 4.14 11.61 -1.71
C ASN A 210 4.99 10.48 -2.31
N GLN A 211 4.64 9.97 -3.50
CA GLN A 211 5.41 8.92 -4.17
C GLN A 211 6.85 9.36 -4.44
N VAL A 212 7.05 10.59 -4.94
CA VAL A 212 8.39 11.16 -5.19
C VAL A 212 9.20 11.21 -3.89
N ILE A 213 8.63 11.77 -2.82
CA ILE A 213 9.34 11.92 -1.54
C ILE A 213 9.68 10.55 -0.93
N PHE A 214 8.78 9.57 -1.00
CA PHE A 214 9.05 8.21 -0.56
C PHE A 214 10.21 7.60 -1.35
N ALA A 215 10.19 7.69 -2.68
CA ALA A 215 11.25 7.16 -3.54
C ALA A 215 12.60 7.83 -3.29
N LYS A 216 12.63 9.15 -3.10
CA LYS A 216 13.86 9.90 -2.74
C LYS A 216 14.49 9.40 -1.43
N ASN A 217 13.66 8.98 -0.47
CA ASN A 217 14.09 8.41 0.80
C ASN A 217 14.27 6.89 0.77
N GLU A 218 14.15 6.24 -0.40
CA GLU A 218 14.31 4.80 -0.59
C GLU A 218 13.36 3.97 0.28
N VAL A 219 12.13 4.47 0.46
CA VAL A 219 11.04 3.84 1.18
C VAL A 219 9.88 3.59 0.22
N TYR A 220 9.27 2.42 0.29
CA TYR A 220 8.09 2.11 -0.51
C TYR A 220 6.83 2.76 0.08
N CYS A 221 6.08 3.52 -0.75
CA CYS A 221 4.76 4.02 -0.41
C CYS A 221 3.72 2.94 -0.79
N ILE A 222 3.33 2.13 0.17
CA ILE A 222 2.43 0.98 -0.06
C ILE A 222 0.94 1.31 0.11
N ASN A 223 0.63 2.51 0.58
CA ASN A 223 -0.74 2.97 0.79
C ASN A 223 -0.74 4.49 0.99
N GLU A 224 -1.83 5.14 0.59
CA GLU A 224 -2.03 6.58 0.80
C GLU A 224 -2.31 6.92 2.26
N LYS A 225 -2.89 5.98 3.02
CA LYS A 225 -3.21 6.14 4.44
C LYS A 225 -1.95 6.44 5.25
N LYS A 226 -1.95 7.57 5.93
CA LYS A 226 -0.84 8.06 6.77
C LYS A 226 0.45 8.43 6.01
N SER A 227 0.47 8.46 4.66
CA SER A 227 1.66 8.79 3.86
C SER A 227 2.26 10.15 4.25
N VAL A 228 1.44 11.19 4.34
CA VAL A 228 1.88 12.54 4.76
C VAL A 228 2.49 12.53 6.18
N ALA A 229 1.90 11.79 7.11
CA ALA A 229 2.43 11.67 8.47
C ALA A 229 3.77 10.90 8.51
N MET A 230 3.95 9.91 7.63
CA MET A 230 5.22 9.18 7.49
C MET A 230 6.30 10.08 6.92
N ILE A 231 6.00 10.84 5.86
CA ILE A 231 6.92 11.79 5.24
C ILE A 231 7.44 12.80 6.25
N ASN A 232 6.62 13.21 7.21
CA ASN A 232 7.05 14.17 8.23
C ASN A 232 8.25 13.68 9.07
N LYS A 233 8.51 12.38 9.08
CA LYS A 233 9.65 11.73 9.76
C LYS A 233 10.87 11.50 8.85
N PHE A 234 10.75 11.71 7.56
CA PHE A 234 11.84 11.48 6.60
C PHE A 234 12.92 12.56 6.66
N PRO A 235 14.18 12.22 6.39
CA PRO A 235 15.27 13.22 6.31
C PRO A 235 15.11 14.13 5.09
N MET A 236 14.78 13.59 3.92
CA MET A 236 14.57 14.34 2.68
C MET A 236 13.09 14.65 2.48
N LYS A 237 12.68 15.87 2.73
CA LYS A 237 11.30 16.35 2.57
C LYS A 237 11.23 17.87 2.58
N PRO A 238 10.17 18.47 2.02
CA PRO A 238 9.87 19.88 2.26
C PRO A 238 9.70 20.18 3.75
N LYS A 239 10.18 21.36 4.17
CA LYS A 239 10.08 21.77 5.59
C LYS A 239 8.61 21.86 6.02
N ASN A 240 8.30 21.34 7.23
CA ASN A 240 6.96 21.34 7.81
C ASN A 240 5.89 20.70 6.91
N TYR A 241 6.26 19.69 6.13
CA TYR A 241 5.44 19.10 5.09
C TYR A 241 4.00 18.81 5.55
N LYS A 242 3.82 18.03 6.62
CA LYS A 242 2.49 17.65 7.09
C LYS A 242 1.60 18.86 7.40
N ASN A 243 2.11 19.83 8.16
CA ASN A 243 1.31 20.99 8.57
C ASN A 243 0.91 21.84 7.35
N ARG A 244 1.80 21.98 6.38
CA ARG A 244 1.54 22.70 5.13
C ARG A 244 0.46 22.00 4.31
N ILE A 245 0.56 20.68 4.15
CA ILE A 245 -0.47 19.88 3.45
C ILE A 245 -1.82 19.98 4.16
N ASP A 246 -1.85 19.78 5.48
CA ASP A 246 -3.09 19.86 6.26
C ASP A 246 -3.74 21.26 6.09
N ASN A 247 -2.95 22.34 6.13
CA ASN A 247 -3.44 23.70 5.91
C ASN A 247 -3.98 23.90 4.49
N ILE A 248 -3.29 23.44 3.45
CA ILE A 248 -3.74 23.52 2.06
C ILE A 248 -5.11 22.85 1.92
N VAL A 249 -5.23 21.60 2.39
CA VAL A 249 -6.47 20.82 2.25
C VAL A 249 -7.61 21.44 3.05
N SER A 250 -7.37 21.95 4.25
CA SER A 250 -8.40 22.53 5.10
C SER A 250 -8.80 23.96 4.69
N SER A 251 -7.93 24.68 3.98
CA SER A 251 -8.20 26.07 3.57
C SER A 251 -8.71 26.21 2.13
N LEU A 252 -8.65 25.12 1.34
CA LEU A 252 -9.23 25.15 0.00
C LEU A 252 -10.75 25.33 0.10
N SER A 253 -11.27 26.39 -0.52
CA SER A 253 -12.68 26.80 -0.46
C SER A 253 -13.05 27.60 -1.69
N MET A 254 -14.34 27.97 -1.81
CA MET A 254 -14.84 28.87 -2.86
C MET A 254 -14.38 30.34 -2.64
N ASP A 255 -13.80 30.66 -1.49
CA ASP A 255 -13.15 31.96 -1.25
C ASP A 255 -11.89 32.07 -2.09
N GLU A 256 -11.93 32.92 -3.09
CA GLU A 256 -10.83 33.08 -4.08
C GLU A 256 -9.48 33.43 -3.43
N TYR A 257 -9.51 34.25 -2.38
CA TYR A 257 -8.28 34.65 -1.69
C TYR A 257 -7.63 33.47 -0.96
N LYS A 258 -8.41 32.68 -0.22
CA LYS A 258 -7.93 31.50 0.49
C LYS A 258 -7.45 30.43 -0.48
N ALA A 259 -8.20 30.22 -1.57
CA ALA A 259 -7.84 29.27 -2.59
C ALA A 259 -6.51 29.63 -3.26
N LYS A 260 -6.30 30.90 -3.64
CA LYS A 260 -5.03 31.39 -4.19
C LYS A 260 -3.86 31.21 -3.23
N GLN A 261 -4.05 31.46 -1.93
CA GLN A 261 -3.01 31.21 -0.92
C GLN A 261 -2.65 29.73 -0.82
N SER A 262 -3.64 28.83 -0.82
CA SER A 262 -3.41 27.37 -0.79
C SER A 262 -2.65 26.88 -2.01
N ILE A 263 -2.98 27.42 -3.19
CA ILE A 263 -2.31 27.06 -4.46
C ILE A 263 -0.86 27.55 -4.47
N GLU A 264 -0.62 28.77 -4.04
CA GLU A 264 0.74 29.30 -3.97
C GLU A 264 1.61 28.50 -2.99
N GLU A 265 1.03 28.05 -1.88
CA GLU A 265 1.74 27.18 -0.95
C GLU A 265 2.02 25.77 -1.53
N LEU A 266 1.06 25.23 -2.29
CA LEU A 266 1.24 23.97 -3.01
C LEU A 266 2.35 24.07 -4.07
N ARG A 267 2.43 25.20 -4.79
CA ARG A 267 3.52 25.49 -5.76
C ARG A 267 4.89 25.40 -5.08
N LYS A 268 5.05 26.05 -3.93
CA LYS A 268 6.30 26.01 -3.17
C LYS A 268 6.68 24.60 -2.76
N ILE A 269 5.70 23.79 -2.31
CA ILE A 269 5.93 22.38 -1.93
C ILE A 269 6.40 21.58 -3.17
N LEU A 270 5.75 21.77 -4.32
CA LEU A 270 6.13 21.11 -5.57
C LEU A 270 7.57 21.47 -5.98
N GLU A 271 7.93 22.76 -5.96
CA GLU A 271 9.28 23.19 -6.25
C GLU A 271 10.31 22.65 -5.26
N GLU A 272 10.02 22.66 -3.96
CA GLU A 272 10.89 22.10 -2.93
C GLU A 272 11.08 20.58 -3.14
N THR A 273 10.00 19.86 -3.50
CA THR A 273 10.06 18.41 -3.77
C THR A 273 10.92 18.11 -5.01
N ASN A 274 10.84 18.93 -6.04
CA ASN A 274 11.62 18.77 -7.27
C ASN A 274 13.13 19.02 -7.04
N ARG A 275 13.50 19.73 -5.99
CA ARG A 275 14.91 20.00 -5.61
C ARG A 275 15.51 18.91 -4.69
N LEU A 276 14.72 17.96 -4.18
CA LEU A 276 15.22 16.82 -3.40
C LEU A 276 16.01 15.86 -4.30
#